data_8d8ed44d72c21663a12212a488c825b3
#
_entry.id   8d8ed44d72c21663a12212a488c825b3
#
_cell.length_a   1.000
_cell.length_b   1.000
_cell.length_c   1.000
_cell.angle_alpha   90.00
_cell.angle_beta   90.00
_cell.angle_gamma   90.00
#
_symmetry.space_group_name_H-M   'P 1'
#
loop_
_entity.id
_entity.type
_entity.pdbx_description
1 polymer ?
#
loop_
_entity_poly.entity_id
_entity_poly.type
_entity_poly.pdbx_seq_one_letter_code
_entity_poly.pdbx_strand_id
1 'polypeptide(L)'
;MVFIILGSLPFIAYIKFLNGDRKIFISDVQIKSFLKIIIFSIIILFIYLLFHNKDFSQINIRTICFNVISILSGTGYVTGEFDGWGNFPLIFFLTLMFIGGCAGSTTCGIKIFRIQILYLFIINQLKKIIYPKGIFIIKYDKNNVDDKFMASIISFIFLYLVIFFLITAFLSLSGLDFVTSISGAATSISNVGPGLGSTIGPNGNFS
;
A
#
# COMPACT_ATOMS: atom_id res chain seq x y z
N MET A 1 -13.54 6.94 8.02
CA MET A 1 -12.08 6.83 8.18
C MET A 1 -11.66 5.96 9.37
N VAL A 2 -12.12 6.22 10.59
CA VAL A 2 -11.70 5.47 11.79
C VAL A 2 -11.92 3.96 11.65
N PHE A 3 -13.11 3.51 11.29
CA PHE A 3 -13.41 2.08 11.13
C PHE A 3 -12.62 1.42 10.00
N ILE A 4 -12.28 2.16 8.94
CA ILE A 4 -11.43 1.67 7.85
C ILE A 4 -10.01 1.39 8.37
N ILE A 5 -9.44 2.32 9.15
CA ILE A 5 -8.14 2.12 9.78
C ILE A 5 -8.19 0.93 10.75
N LEU A 6 -9.21 0.86 11.61
CA LEU A 6 -9.38 -0.26 12.54
C LEU A 6 -9.43 -1.60 11.82
N GLY A 7 -10.19 -1.74 10.72
CA GLY A 7 -10.22 -2.96 9.91
C GLY A 7 -8.88 -3.34 9.29
N SER A 8 -7.98 -2.37 9.11
CA SER A 8 -6.64 -2.57 8.54
C SER A 8 -5.59 -3.01 9.56
N LEU A 9 -5.93 -3.03 10.85
CA LEU A 9 -5.04 -3.48 11.93
C LEU A 9 -5.15 -5.00 12.16
N PRO A 10 -4.14 -5.64 12.75
CA PRO A 10 -4.15 -7.08 12.99
C PRO A 10 -5.25 -7.48 13.99
N PHE A 11 -6.08 -8.48 13.67
CA PHE A 11 -7.08 -9.00 14.62
C PHE A 11 -6.49 -9.49 15.94
N ILE A 12 -5.26 -10.03 15.90
CA ILE A 12 -4.54 -10.47 17.10
C ILE A 12 -4.29 -9.30 18.06
N ALA A 13 -4.11 -8.07 17.55
CA ALA A 13 -3.94 -6.89 18.42
C ALA A 13 -5.19 -6.60 19.25
N TYR A 14 -6.38 -6.82 18.70
CA TYR A 14 -7.65 -6.64 19.44
C TYR A 14 -7.81 -7.69 20.53
N ILE A 15 -7.48 -8.95 20.25
CA ILE A 15 -7.53 -10.02 21.26
C ILE A 15 -6.56 -9.72 22.41
N LYS A 16 -5.33 -9.31 22.11
CA LYS A 16 -4.34 -8.93 23.13
C LYS A 16 -4.81 -7.72 23.95
N PHE A 17 -5.43 -6.75 23.30
CA PHE A 17 -6.01 -5.58 23.98
C PHE A 17 -7.12 -5.97 24.96
N LEU A 18 -8.04 -6.85 24.55
CA LEU A 18 -9.11 -7.38 25.43
C LEU A 18 -8.56 -8.18 26.59
N ASN A 19 -7.43 -8.87 26.40
CA ASN A 19 -6.70 -9.62 27.45
C ASN A 19 -5.86 -8.74 28.37
N GLY A 20 -5.96 -7.40 28.25
CA GLY A 20 -5.32 -6.43 29.16
C GLY A 20 -4.05 -5.79 28.66
N ASP A 21 -3.49 -6.17 27.51
CA ASP A 21 -2.31 -5.52 26.91
C ASP A 21 -2.70 -4.26 26.15
N ARG A 22 -2.93 -3.18 26.88
CA ARG A 22 -3.32 -1.88 26.30
C ARG A 22 -2.22 -1.23 25.45
N LYS A 23 -0.98 -1.65 25.58
CA LYS A 23 0.16 -1.05 24.86
C LYS A 23 0.37 -1.68 23.47
N ILE A 24 -0.34 -2.75 23.12
CA ILE A 24 -0.15 -3.48 21.87
C ILE A 24 -0.25 -2.58 20.63
N PHE A 25 -1.21 -1.67 20.59
CA PHE A 25 -1.39 -0.75 19.45
C PHE A 25 -0.23 0.25 19.28
N ILE A 26 0.51 0.52 20.38
CA ILE A 26 1.66 1.40 20.36
C ILE A 26 2.97 0.60 20.25
N SER A 27 3.01 -0.67 20.60
CA SER A 27 4.25 -1.46 20.57
C SER A 27 4.45 -2.22 19.26
N ASP A 28 3.38 -2.62 18.58
CA ASP A 28 3.44 -3.42 17.36
C ASP A 28 4.13 -2.68 16.19
N VAL A 29 5.10 -3.35 15.57
CA VAL A 29 5.94 -2.79 14.50
C VAL A 29 5.13 -2.55 13.22
N GLN A 30 4.18 -3.43 12.90
CA GLN A 30 3.35 -3.30 11.69
C GLN A 30 2.39 -2.13 11.82
N ILE A 31 1.71 -2.01 12.97
CA ILE A 31 0.76 -0.90 13.24
C ILE A 31 1.46 0.44 13.13
N LYS A 32 2.64 0.57 13.75
CA LYS A 32 3.45 1.80 13.65
C LYS A 32 3.80 2.14 12.21
N SER A 33 4.22 1.15 11.44
CA SER A 33 4.60 1.38 10.04
C SER A 33 3.41 1.72 9.17
N PHE A 34 2.27 1.07 9.38
CA PHE A 34 1.03 1.38 8.67
C PHE A 34 0.59 2.84 8.91
N LEU A 35 0.53 3.25 10.17
CA LEU A 35 0.18 4.63 10.51
C LEU A 35 1.19 5.65 9.97
N LYS A 36 2.49 5.33 10.01
CA LYS A 36 3.51 6.19 9.39
C LYS A 36 3.32 6.34 7.89
N ILE A 37 3.02 5.25 7.17
CA ILE A 37 2.75 5.29 5.73
C ILE A 37 1.54 6.16 5.43
N ILE A 38 0.44 6.02 6.19
CA ILE A 38 -0.76 6.86 6.03
C ILE A 38 -0.40 8.33 6.20
N ILE A 39 0.24 8.69 7.32
CA ILE A 39 0.58 10.08 7.63
C ILE A 39 1.52 10.65 6.57
N PHE A 40 2.56 9.91 6.19
CA PHE A 40 3.51 10.32 5.18
C PHE A 40 2.86 10.53 3.82
N SER A 41 1.95 9.63 3.41
CA SER A 41 1.20 9.75 2.16
C SER A 41 0.29 10.97 2.13
N ILE A 42 -0.40 11.25 3.24
CA ILE A 42 -1.24 12.46 3.37
C ILE A 42 -0.39 13.72 3.27
N ILE A 43 0.76 13.76 3.96
CA ILE A 43 1.66 14.92 3.94
C ILE A 43 2.20 15.17 2.53
N ILE A 44 2.66 14.13 1.83
CA ILE A 44 3.17 14.26 0.46
C ILE A 44 2.11 14.83 -0.49
N LEU A 45 0.90 14.25 -0.49
CA LEU A 45 -0.17 14.74 -1.35
C LEU A 45 -0.62 16.14 -0.98
N PHE A 46 -0.69 16.45 0.30
CA PHE A 46 -1.04 17.80 0.75
C PHE A 46 -0.01 18.85 0.29
N ILE A 47 1.29 18.57 0.48
CA ILE A 47 2.38 19.43 0.02
C ILE A 47 2.32 19.59 -1.51
N TYR A 48 2.16 18.51 -2.25
CA TYR A 48 2.06 18.57 -3.71
C TYR A 48 0.91 19.47 -4.16
N LEU A 49 -0.29 19.30 -3.60
CA LEU A 49 -1.45 20.09 -3.96
C LEU A 49 -1.31 21.58 -3.56
N LEU A 50 -0.63 21.89 -2.46
CA LEU A 50 -0.31 23.26 -2.08
C LEU A 50 0.55 23.99 -3.13
N PHE A 51 1.53 23.27 -3.71
CA PHE A 51 2.40 23.88 -4.73
C PHE A 51 1.79 23.89 -6.14
N HIS A 52 0.85 22.98 -6.42
CA HIS A 52 0.32 22.81 -7.77
C HIS A 52 -1.02 23.53 -7.98
N ASN A 53 -1.88 23.60 -6.97
CA ASN A 53 -3.16 24.29 -7.04
C ASN A 53 -3.01 25.75 -6.57
N LYS A 54 -3.39 26.68 -7.46
CA LYS A 54 -3.37 28.12 -7.15
C LYS A 54 -4.47 28.54 -6.17
N ASP A 55 -5.55 27.78 -6.08
CA ASP A 55 -6.71 28.08 -5.23
C ASP A 55 -6.75 27.18 -4.00
N PHE A 56 -6.33 27.73 -2.86
CA PHE A 56 -6.36 27.05 -1.56
C PHE A 56 -7.76 26.60 -1.14
N SER A 57 -8.82 27.25 -1.63
CA SER A 57 -10.22 26.90 -1.33
C SER A 57 -10.64 25.52 -1.86
N GLN A 58 -9.94 24.99 -2.86
CA GLN A 58 -10.25 23.68 -3.46
C GLN A 58 -9.50 22.52 -2.77
N ILE A 59 -8.51 22.80 -1.92
CA ILE A 59 -7.75 21.77 -1.22
C ILE A 59 -8.53 21.31 0.00
N ASN A 60 -9.23 20.21 -0.12
CA ASN A 60 -9.96 19.61 0.99
C ASN A 60 -9.14 18.50 1.67
N ILE A 61 -8.52 18.81 2.81
CA ILE A 61 -7.73 17.86 3.61
C ILE A 61 -8.54 16.59 3.91
N ARG A 62 -9.84 16.73 4.15
CA ARG A 62 -10.73 15.58 4.40
C ARG A 62 -10.76 14.62 3.22
N THR A 63 -10.82 15.13 1.98
CA THR A 63 -10.81 14.32 0.75
C THR A 63 -9.48 13.61 0.57
N ILE A 64 -8.36 14.31 0.80
CA ILE A 64 -7.01 13.70 0.74
C ILE A 64 -6.91 12.56 1.75
N CYS A 65 -7.23 12.82 3.01
CA CYS A 65 -7.16 11.81 4.08
C CYS A 65 -8.05 10.61 3.76
N PHE A 66 -9.28 10.84 3.30
CA PHE A 66 -10.21 9.76 3.01
C PHE A 66 -9.72 8.89 1.85
N ASN A 67 -9.32 9.50 0.72
CA ASN A 67 -8.88 8.75 -0.46
C ASN A 67 -7.58 7.96 -0.17
N VAL A 68 -6.61 8.56 0.54
CA VAL A 68 -5.38 7.86 0.94
C VAL A 68 -5.69 6.64 1.82
N ILE A 69 -6.51 6.82 2.86
CA ILE A 69 -6.86 5.74 3.79
C ILE A 69 -7.66 4.66 3.06
N SER A 70 -8.61 5.05 2.20
CA SER A 70 -9.46 4.13 1.46
C SER A 70 -8.68 3.27 0.48
N ILE A 71 -7.78 3.86 -0.29
CA ILE A 71 -6.95 3.14 -1.27
C ILE A 71 -5.94 2.23 -0.56
N LEU A 72 -5.22 2.75 0.44
CA LEU A 72 -4.22 1.98 1.17
C LEU A 72 -4.81 0.80 1.95
N SER A 73 -6.06 0.95 2.42
CA SER A 73 -6.77 -0.13 3.11
C SER A 73 -7.45 -1.13 2.19
N GLY A 74 -7.51 -0.87 0.88
CA GLY A 74 -8.27 -1.67 -0.07
C GLY A 74 -9.79 -1.57 0.11
N THR A 75 -10.30 -0.51 0.75
CA THR A 75 -11.74 -0.29 0.92
C THR A 75 -12.39 0.25 -0.35
N GLY A 76 -11.65 1.08 -1.12
CA GLY A 76 -12.03 1.52 -2.45
C GLY A 76 -13.11 2.59 -2.56
N TYR A 77 -13.66 3.09 -1.45
CA TYR A 77 -14.58 4.23 -1.52
C TYR A 77 -13.84 5.53 -1.84
N VAL A 78 -14.42 6.36 -2.69
CA VAL A 78 -13.89 7.65 -3.13
C VAL A 78 -14.86 8.76 -2.73
N THR A 79 -14.35 9.87 -2.19
CA THR A 79 -15.16 11.04 -1.79
C THR A 79 -14.97 12.24 -2.70
N GLY A 80 -14.13 12.14 -3.72
CA GLY A 80 -13.87 13.20 -4.68
C GLY A 80 -12.94 12.72 -5.79
N GLU A 81 -12.99 13.41 -6.91
CA GLU A 81 -12.17 13.11 -8.07
C GLU A 81 -10.70 13.41 -7.77
N PHE A 82 -9.87 12.40 -7.80
CA PHE A 82 -8.42 12.58 -7.68
C PHE A 82 -7.71 12.50 -9.04
N ASP A 83 -8.43 12.11 -10.11
CA ASP A 83 -7.89 12.09 -11.48
C ASP A 83 -7.52 13.49 -11.95
N GLY A 84 -8.25 14.52 -11.50
CA GLY A 84 -7.96 15.93 -11.80
C GLY A 84 -6.81 16.54 -10.99
N TRP A 85 -6.19 15.82 -10.04
CA TRP A 85 -5.12 16.38 -9.20
C TRP A 85 -3.76 16.42 -9.90
N GLY A 86 -3.65 15.86 -11.12
CA GLY A 86 -2.43 15.84 -11.93
C GLY A 86 -1.75 14.47 -11.98
N ASN A 87 -0.68 14.36 -12.74
CA ASN A 87 -0.02 13.09 -13.03
C ASN A 87 0.69 12.47 -11.81
N PHE A 88 1.25 13.29 -10.92
CA PHE A 88 1.94 12.77 -9.73
C PHE A 88 1.00 12.04 -8.77
N PRO A 89 -0.16 12.58 -8.37
CA PRO A 89 -1.14 11.84 -7.57
C PRO A 89 -1.60 10.53 -8.19
N LEU A 90 -1.76 10.46 -9.52
CA LEU A 90 -2.11 9.20 -10.20
C LEU A 90 -1.06 8.12 -9.98
N ILE A 91 0.22 8.42 -10.23
CA ILE A 91 1.33 7.48 -9.99
C ILE A 91 1.43 7.13 -8.50
N PHE A 92 1.23 8.11 -7.64
CA PHE A 92 1.30 7.92 -6.19
C PHE A 92 0.18 7.00 -5.68
N PHE A 93 -1.06 7.20 -6.11
CA PHE A 93 -2.16 6.30 -5.77
C PHE A 93 -1.97 4.91 -6.36
N LEU A 94 -1.43 4.80 -7.57
CA LEU A 94 -1.06 3.51 -8.16
C LEU A 94 -0.07 2.76 -7.25
N THR A 95 0.96 3.43 -6.74
CA THR A 95 1.90 2.80 -5.79
C THR A 95 1.26 2.42 -4.47
N LEU A 96 0.32 3.23 -3.96
CA LEU A 96 -0.42 2.92 -2.73
C LEU A 96 -1.33 1.69 -2.90
N MET A 97 -1.88 1.44 -4.09
CA MET A 97 -2.72 0.25 -4.36
C MET A 97 -1.97 -1.07 -4.13
N PHE A 98 -0.64 -1.10 -4.32
CA PHE A 98 0.16 -2.30 -4.05
C PHE A 98 0.39 -2.56 -2.56
N ILE A 99 0.34 -1.51 -1.74
CA ILE A 99 0.62 -1.61 -0.31
C ILE A 99 -0.66 -1.99 0.42
N GLY A 100 -0.68 -3.17 1.03
CA GLY A 100 -1.78 -3.61 1.90
C GLY A 100 -1.56 -3.19 3.35
N GLY A 101 -2.56 -3.45 4.21
CA GLY A 101 -2.45 -3.20 5.65
C GLY A 101 -1.61 -4.24 6.40
N CYS A 102 -1.87 -4.36 7.68
CA CYS A 102 -1.17 -5.29 8.56
C CYS A 102 -1.49 -6.76 8.26
N ALA A 103 -0.59 -7.67 8.61
CA ALA A 103 -0.87 -9.10 8.57
C ALA A 103 -1.99 -9.46 9.54
N GLY A 104 -2.91 -10.34 9.10
CA GLY A 104 -4.07 -10.70 9.90
C GLY A 104 -5.12 -9.58 10.00
N SER A 105 -5.19 -8.68 9.03
CA SER A 105 -6.24 -7.70 8.83
C SER A 105 -7.09 -8.04 7.61
N THR A 106 -8.21 -7.34 7.40
CA THR A 106 -9.12 -7.52 6.25
C THR A 106 -8.57 -6.97 4.94
N THR A 107 -7.49 -6.18 4.96
CA THR A 107 -6.92 -5.55 3.76
C THR A 107 -6.31 -6.58 2.81
N CYS A 108 -6.34 -6.29 1.52
CA CYS A 108 -5.64 -7.05 0.48
C CYS A 108 -4.28 -6.42 0.12
N GLY A 109 -3.71 -6.74 -1.04
CA GLY A 109 -2.41 -6.24 -1.47
C GLY A 109 -1.20 -6.87 -0.75
N ILE A 110 -0.03 -6.28 -0.96
CA ILE A 110 1.21 -6.75 -0.33
C ILE A 110 1.24 -6.25 1.12
N LYS A 111 1.08 -7.17 2.07
CA LYS A 111 1.05 -6.85 3.51
C LYS A 111 2.33 -6.16 3.95
N ILE A 112 2.20 -5.17 4.84
CA ILE A 112 3.31 -4.35 5.34
C ILE A 112 4.47 -5.18 5.88
N PHE A 113 4.20 -6.29 6.59
CA PHE A 113 5.27 -7.12 7.14
C PHE A 113 6.19 -7.69 6.05
N ARG A 114 5.64 -8.02 4.85
CA ARG A 114 6.44 -8.52 3.73
C ARG A 114 7.35 -7.43 3.18
N ILE A 115 6.83 -6.20 3.06
CA ILE A 115 7.62 -5.04 2.63
C ILE A 115 8.74 -4.75 3.63
N GLN A 116 8.44 -4.81 4.93
CA GLN A 116 9.43 -4.61 5.99
C GLN A 116 10.55 -5.65 5.95
N ILE A 117 10.18 -6.93 5.83
CA ILE A 117 11.16 -8.02 5.78
C ILE A 117 11.98 -7.93 4.49
N LEU A 118 11.37 -7.63 3.34
CA LEU A 118 12.07 -7.41 2.08
C LEU A 118 13.07 -6.25 2.20
N TYR A 119 12.68 -5.14 2.83
CA TYR A 119 13.58 -4.01 3.08
C TYR A 119 14.78 -4.43 3.93
N LEU A 120 14.56 -5.16 5.04
CA LEU A 120 15.63 -5.68 5.90
C LEU A 120 16.55 -6.64 5.13
N PHE A 121 15.99 -7.46 4.25
CA PHE A 121 16.76 -8.35 3.39
C PHE A 121 17.66 -7.58 2.45
N ILE A 122 17.14 -6.56 1.75
CA ILE A 122 17.91 -5.72 0.83
C ILE A 122 19.08 -5.05 1.58
N ILE A 123 18.82 -4.45 2.73
CA ILE A 123 19.87 -3.83 3.56
C ILE A 123 20.93 -4.86 3.98
N ASN A 124 20.48 -6.07 4.31
CA ASN A 124 21.39 -7.14 4.70
C ASN A 124 22.28 -7.60 3.53
N GLN A 125 21.72 -7.70 2.31
CA GLN A 125 22.49 -8.01 1.10
C GLN A 125 23.50 -6.91 0.78
N LEU A 126 23.12 -5.64 0.91
CA LEU A 126 24.06 -4.53 0.73
C LEU A 126 25.22 -4.58 1.73
N LYS A 127 24.93 -4.91 3.01
CA LYS A 127 25.99 -5.12 4.02
C LYS A 127 26.92 -6.27 3.67
N LYS A 128 26.39 -7.38 3.14
CA LYS A 128 27.22 -8.53 2.70
C LYS A 128 28.13 -8.18 1.53
N ILE A 129 27.70 -7.30 0.63
CA ILE A 129 28.56 -6.80 -0.45
C ILE A 129 29.74 -5.99 0.10
N ILE A 130 29.48 -5.12 1.09
CA ILE A 130 30.52 -4.29 1.72
C ILE A 130 31.44 -5.14 2.62
N TYR A 131 30.90 -6.11 3.35
CA TYR A 131 31.61 -6.97 4.28
C TYR A 131 31.36 -8.46 3.95
N PRO A 132 32.08 -9.03 2.94
CA PRO A 132 31.79 -10.39 2.44
C PRO A 132 31.96 -11.50 3.47
N LYS A 133 32.82 -11.31 4.47
CA LYS A 133 33.08 -12.27 5.58
C LYS A 133 32.17 -12.05 6.79
N GLY A 134 31.27 -11.04 6.74
CA GLY A 134 30.37 -10.71 7.84
C GLY A 134 29.21 -11.69 7.94
N ILE A 135 28.86 -12.11 9.14
CA ILE A 135 27.65 -12.89 9.42
C ILE A 135 26.57 -11.91 9.88
N PHE A 136 25.54 -11.72 9.06
CA PHE A 136 24.42 -10.81 9.36
C PHE A 136 23.13 -11.60 9.47
N ILE A 137 22.52 -11.58 10.66
CA ILE A 137 21.24 -12.24 10.95
C ILE A 137 20.14 -11.20 10.79
N ILE A 138 19.12 -11.52 9.99
CA ILE A 138 17.93 -10.68 9.85
C ILE A 138 17.02 -10.92 11.03
N LYS A 139 16.68 -9.87 11.76
CA LYS A 139 15.74 -9.91 12.88
C LYS A 139 14.51 -9.07 12.55
N TYR A 140 13.34 -9.65 12.78
CA TYR A 140 12.06 -8.96 12.69
C TYR A 140 11.28 -9.16 13.98
N ASP A 141 10.87 -8.07 14.62
CA ASP A 141 10.15 -8.06 15.89
C ASP A 141 10.78 -9.01 16.95
N LYS A 142 12.12 -8.88 17.16
CA LYS A 142 12.95 -9.69 18.07
C LYS A 142 13.18 -11.15 17.66
N ASN A 143 12.53 -11.65 16.62
CA ASN A 143 12.69 -13.01 16.11
C ASN A 143 13.67 -13.05 14.93
N ASN A 144 14.46 -14.11 14.85
CA ASN A 144 15.28 -14.35 13.67
C ASN A 144 14.39 -14.78 12.49
N VAL A 145 14.66 -14.21 11.33
CA VAL A 145 13.96 -14.59 10.08
C VAL A 145 14.73 -15.72 9.43
N ASP A 146 14.08 -16.86 9.26
CA ASP A 146 14.64 -18.03 8.58
C ASP A 146 14.76 -17.78 7.06
N ASP A 147 15.80 -18.36 6.44
CA ASP A 147 16.04 -18.24 4.99
C ASP A 147 14.87 -18.83 4.17
N LYS A 148 14.23 -19.90 4.64
CA LYS A 148 13.04 -20.47 3.99
C LYS A 148 11.87 -19.50 3.97
N PHE A 149 11.64 -18.80 5.09
CA PHE A 149 10.59 -17.78 5.17
C PHE A 149 10.89 -16.59 4.27
N MET A 150 12.17 -16.18 4.20
CA MET A 150 12.63 -15.14 3.27
C MET A 150 12.37 -15.53 1.81
N ALA A 151 12.76 -16.75 1.41
CA ALA A 151 12.53 -17.26 0.06
C ALA A 151 11.04 -17.25 -0.29
N SER A 152 10.16 -17.61 0.65
CA SER A 152 8.70 -17.56 0.45
C SER A 152 8.20 -16.14 0.17
N ILE A 153 8.71 -15.11 0.90
CA ILE A 153 8.32 -13.71 0.69
C ILE A 153 8.76 -13.22 -0.69
N ILE A 154 10.01 -13.52 -1.08
CA ILE A 154 10.55 -13.11 -2.38
C ILE A 154 9.76 -13.78 -3.52
N SER A 155 9.50 -15.09 -3.40
CA SER A 155 8.70 -15.85 -4.38
C SER A 155 7.28 -15.30 -4.52
N PHE A 156 6.64 -14.92 -3.40
CA PHE A 156 5.33 -14.30 -3.41
C PHE A 156 5.35 -12.96 -4.17
N ILE A 157 6.33 -12.08 -3.86
CA ILE A 157 6.41 -10.76 -4.51
C ILE A 157 6.72 -10.91 -6.01
N PHE A 158 7.60 -11.85 -6.38
CA PHE A 158 7.90 -12.14 -7.77
C PHE A 158 6.63 -12.62 -8.52
N LEU A 159 5.92 -13.60 -7.98
CA LEU A 159 4.70 -14.11 -8.58
C LEU A 159 3.60 -13.04 -8.67
N TYR A 160 3.48 -12.19 -7.65
CA TYR A 160 2.55 -11.06 -7.64
C TYR A 160 2.82 -10.09 -8.80
N LEU A 161 4.10 -9.75 -9.04
CA LEU A 161 4.49 -8.88 -10.14
C LEU A 161 4.26 -9.56 -11.50
N VAL A 162 4.58 -10.84 -11.65
CA VAL A 162 4.32 -11.59 -12.89
C VAL A 162 2.83 -11.57 -13.22
N ILE A 163 1.96 -11.89 -12.26
CA ILE A 163 0.51 -11.88 -12.45
C ILE A 163 0.02 -10.45 -12.78
N PHE A 164 0.54 -9.43 -12.10
CA PHE A 164 0.22 -8.04 -12.40
C PHE A 164 0.52 -7.67 -13.85
N PHE A 165 1.71 -8.01 -14.37
CA PHE A 165 2.07 -7.74 -15.75
C PHE A 165 1.23 -8.55 -16.75
N LEU A 166 0.90 -9.80 -16.44
CA LEU A 166 0.01 -10.62 -17.29
C LEU A 166 -1.39 -10.01 -17.38
N ILE A 167 -1.98 -9.59 -16.25
CA ILE A 167 -3.30 -8.94 -16.24
C ILE A 167 -3.24 -7.62 -17.02
N THR A 168 -2.20 -6.81 -16.81
CA THR A 168 -2.00 -5.55 -17.53
C THR A 168 -1.94 -5.78 -19.04
N ALA A 169 -1.17 -6.76 -19.51
CA ALA A 169 -1.07 -7.10 -20.92
C ALA A 169 -2.41 -7.56 -21.48
N PHE A 170 -3.16 -8.38 -20.74
CA PHE A 170 -4.46 -8.86 -21.15
C PHE A 170 -5.49 -7.71 -21.30
N LEU A 171 -5.52 -6.79 -20.31
CA LEU A 171 -6.38 -5.61 -20.37
C LEU A 171 -6.00 -4.68 -21.55
N SER A 172 -4.70 -4.51 -21.80
CA SER A 172 -4.23 -3.72 -22.95
C SER A 172 -4.62 -4.36 -24.28
N LEU A 173 -4.59 -5.69 -24.40
CA LEU A 173 -5.07 -6.41 -25.59
C LEU A 173 -6.58 -6.25 -25.82
N SER A 174 -7.35 -5.99 -24.76
CA SER A 174 -8.79 -5.70 -24.85
C SER A 174 -9.09 -4.28 -25.35
N GLY A 175 -8.07 -3.48 -25.70
CA GLY A 175 -8.22 -2.14 -26.28
C GLY A 175 -8.30 -1.01 -25.26
N LEU A 176 -8.05 -1.28 -23.97
CA LEU A 176 -8.01 -0.24 -22.93
C LEU A 176 -6.72 0.58 -23.04
N ASP A 177 -6.79 1.85 -22.68
CA ASP A 177 -5.65 2.74 -22.62
C ASP A 177 -4.63 2.29 -21.54
N PHE A 178 -3.40 2.78 -21.65
CA PHE A 178 -2.29 2.34 -20.79
C PHE A 178 -2.54 2.58 -19.29
N VAL A 179 -3.07 3.76 -18.93
CA VAL A 179 -3.34 4.12 -17.52
C VAL A 179 -4.44 3.23 -16.96
N THR A 180 -5.51 3.02 -17.73
CA THR A 180 -6.63 2.14 -17.37
C THR A 180 -6.16 0.69 -17.23
N SER A 181 -5.32 0.18 -18.14
CA SER A 181 -4.84 -1.19 -18.11
C SER A 181 -3.94 -1.46 -16.87
N ILE A 182 -3.00 -0.57 -16.59
CA ILE A 182 -2.10 -0.71 -15.42
C ILE A 182 -2.89 -0.58 -14.11
N SER A 183 -3.72 0.44 -14.00
CA SER A 183 -4.46 0.66 -12.75
C SER A 183 -5.56 -0.38 -12.55
N GLY A 184 -6.19 -0.84 -13.63
CA GLY A 184 -7.13 -1.95 -13.59
C GLY A 184 -6.51 -3.26 -13.12
N ALA A 185 -5.31 -3.57 -13.58
CA ALA A 185 -4.55 -4.72 -13.09
C ALA A 185 -4.17 -4.55 -11.60
N ALA A 186 -3.69 -3.35 -11.21
CA ALA A 186 -3.33 -3.06 -9.83
C ALA A 186 -4.52 -3.19 -8.89
N THR A 187 -5.65 -2.59 -9.22
CA THR A 187 -6.86 -2.67 -8.38
C THR A 187 -7.43 -4.08 -8.32
N SER A 188 -7.39 -4.84 -9.41
CA SER A 188 -7.89 -6.21 -9.45
C SER A 188 -7.06 -7.16 -8.58
N ILE A 189 -5.72 -7.11 -8.67
CA ILE A 189 -4.85 -7.99 -7.89
C ILE A 189 -4.79 -7.61 -6.41
N SER A 190 -4.93 -6.30 -6.11
CA SER A 190 -4.90 -5.77 -4.74
C SER A 190 -6.29 -5.67 -4.13
N ASN A 191 -7.36 -5.93 -4.89
CA ASN A 191 -8.76 -5.83 -4.48
C ASN A 191 -9.08 -4.46 -3.84
N VAL A 192 -8.67 -3.37 -4.50
CA VAL A 192 -8.89 -1.99 -4.00
C VAL A 192 -10.27 -1.46 -4.40
N GLY A 193 -10.68 -1.67 -5.65
CA GLY A 193 -11.96 -1.22 -6.22
C GLY A 193 -11.78 -0.23 -7.35
N PRO A 194 -11.63 1.09 -7.10
CA PRO A 194 -11.46 2.06 -8.17
C PRO A 194 -10.10 1.93 -8.84
N GLY A 195 -10.09 2.03 -10.17
CA GLY A 195 -8.87 2.22 -10.94
C GLY A 195 -8.57 3.70 -11.15
N LEU A 196 -7.71 3.99 -12.13
CA LEU A 196 -7.35 5.33 -12.58
C LEU A 196 -7.69 5.44 -14.07
N GLY A 197 -7.96 6.66 -14.53
CA GLY A 197 -8.28 6.92 -15.94
C GLY A 197 -9.76 7.00 -16.22
N SER A 198 -10.10 7.22 -17.50
CA SER A 198 -11.44 7.59 -17.94
C SER A 198 -12.49 6.48 -17.80
N THR A 199 -12.07 5.22 -17.83
CA THR A 199 -12.99 4.08 -17.86
C THR A 199 -13.25 3.47 -16.48
N ILE A 200 -12.22 3.35 -15.66
CA ILE A 200 -12.28 2.68 -14.34
C ILE A 200 -11.88 3.60 -13.18
N GLY A 201 -11.67 4.87 -13.46
CA GLY A 201 -11.45 5.89 -12.44
C GLY A 201 -12.71 6.14 -11.59
N PRO A 202 -12.63 7.03 -10.60
CA PRO A 202 -13.73 7.33 -9.68
C PRO A 202 -15.05 7.70 -10.36
N ASN A 203 -14.97 8.27 -11.56
CA ASN A 203 -16.09 8.67 -12.42
C ASN A 203 -16.13 7.91 -13.74
N GLY A 204 -15.46 6.80 -13.84
CA GLY A 204 -15.41 6.00 -15.05
C GLY A 204 -16.78 5.50 -15.46
N ASN A 205 -17.19 5.82 -16.66
CA ASN A 205 -18.38 5.28 -17.30
C ASN A 205 -17.95 4.11 -18.18
N PHE A 206 -18.34 2.91 -17.82
CA PHE A 206 -18.32 1.77 -18.73
C PHE A 206 -19.42 2.01 -19.77
N SER A 207 -19.08 2.65 -20.89
CA SER A 207 -19.97 2.79 -22.06
C SER A 207 -19.67 1.68 -23.06
#